data_8e3fa0f88dfa315ca0e634f650eab9f4
#
_entry.id   8e3fa0f88dfa315ca0e634f650eab9f4
#
_cell.length_a   1.000
_cell.length_b   1.000
_cell.length_c   1.000
_cell.angle_alpha   90.00
_cell.angle_beta   90.00
_cell.angle_gamma   90.00
#
_symmetry.space_group_name_H-M   'P 1'
#
loop_
_entity.id
_entity.type
_entity.pdbx_description
1 polymer ?
#
loop_
_entity_poly.entity_id
_entity_poly.type
_entity_poly.pdbx_seq_one_letter_code
_entity_poly.pdbx_strand_id
1 'polypeptide(L)'
;EHAFSDDPDTLLISVHEQNRWPRTGALTDRGVGQVYNLPVQAGLHDDDMALIRDALVLPLVANFRPDAVVLQCGADAVTEDPQSRLCLSNNAHWAIVAALRDIAPRYLVLGGGGYNPWSVGRLWTGVWAVLQGAEIPDRLPEAGQDMLRALTWATPQKTRLPDPHWITTLRDAPRGGPISEETRSGVQYLMRRARRWV
;
A
#
# COMPACT_ATOMS: atom_id res chain seq x y z
N GLU A 1 -14.97 -4.58 -3.14
CA GLU A 1 -15.61 -3.58 -3.99
C GLU A 1 -17.12 -3.86 -4.10
N HIS A 2 -17.55 -5.02 -4.63
CA HIS A 2 -18.96 -5.33 -4.89
C HIS A 2 -19.90 -5.12 -3.70
N ALA A 3 -19.44 -5.36 -2.47
CA ALA A 3 -20.25 -5.22 -1.28
C ALA A 3 -20.72 -3.78 -0.98
N PHE A 4 -20.01 -2.78 -1.53
CA PHE A 4 -20.25 -1.36 -1.25
C PHE A 4 -20.34 -0.51 -2.52
N SER A 5 -20.33 -1.12 -3.72
CA SER A 5 -20.34 -0.37 -4.97
C SER A 5 -21.64 0.40 -5.22
N ASP A 6 -22.72 -0.01 -4.56
CA ASP A 6 -24.05 0.58 -4.65
C ASP A 6 -24.40 1.48 -3.46
N ASP A 7 -23.44 1.73 -2.57
CA ASP A 7 -23.60 2.58 -1.40
C ASP A 7 -22.99 3.97 -1.67
N PRO A 8 -23.80 5.05 -1.76
CA PRO A 8 -23.31 6.40 -1.99
C PRO A 8 -22.53 6.98 -0.81
N ASP A 9 -22.68 6.42 0.38
CA ASP A 9 -22.02 6.87 1.60
C ASP A 9 -20.66 6.15 1.81
N THR A 10 -20.23 5.32 0.87
CA THR A 10 -18.93 4.63 0.90
C THR A 10 -18.06 5.03 -0.29
N LEU A 11 -16.93 5.67 -0.02
CA LEU A 11 -15.86 5.92 -0.99
C LEU A 11 -14.93 4.71 -1.07
N LEU A 12 -14.79 4.12 -2.24
CA LEU A 12 -13.89 3.01 -2.51
C LEU A 12 -12.72 3.47 -3.38
N ILE A 13 -11.50 3.35 -2.88
CA ILE A 13 -10.28 3.61 -3.64
C ILE A 13 -9.43 2.34 -3.63
N SER A 14 -9.06 1.84 -4.80
CA SER A 14 -8.20 0.67 -4.93
C SER A 14 -7.02 0.96 -5.86
N VAL A 15 -5.80 0.75 -5.36
CA VAL A 15 -4.57 0.73 -6.15
C VAL A 15 -4.07 -0.70 -6.15
N HIS A 16 -3.96 -1.33 -7.31
CA HIS A 16 -3.64 -2.75 -7.42
C HIS A 16 -2.92 -3.07 -8.73
N GLU A 17 -2.09 -4.10 -8.70
CA GLU A 17 -1.40 -4.57 -9.90
C GLU A 17 -2.40 -5.12 -10.93
N GLN A 18 -2.34 -4.58 -12.15
CA GLN A 18 -3.22 -4.97 -13.25
C GLN A 18 -3.08 -6.46 -13.59
N ASN A 19 -4.20 -7.11 -13.91
CA ASN A 19 -4.27 -8.51 -14.30
C ASN A 19 -3.83 -9.53 -13.23
N ARG A 20 -3.77 -9.10 -11.96
CA ARG A 20 -3.60 -10.00 -10.81
C ARG A 20 -4.95 -10.50 -10.29
N TRP A 21 -4.91 -11.52 -9.46
CA TRP A 21 -6.11 -12.00 -8.78
C TRP A 21 -6.71 -10.89 -7.92
N PRO A 22 -8.03 -10.68 -7.93
CA PRO A 22 -9.11 -11.44 -8.58
C PRO A 22 -9.42 -11.00 -10.03
N ARG A 23 -8.59 -10.21 -10.68
CA ARG A 23 -8.72 -9.70 -12.07
C ARG A 23 -9.96 -8.81 -12.28
N THR A 24 -10.38 -8.11 -11.24
CA THR A 24 -11.46 -7.13 -11.20
C THR A 24 -10.89 -5.75 -10.91
N GLY A 25 -11.73 -4.73 -10.83
CA GLY A 25 -11.31 -3.37 -10.52
C GLY A 25 -10.78 -2.63 -11.73
N ALA A 26 -11.58 -2.56 -12.80
CA ALA A 26 -11.19 -1.81 -13.99
C ALA A 26 -11.18 -0.29 -13.70
N LEU A 27 -10.29 0.44 -14.37
CA LEU A 27 -10.19 1.91 -14.28
C LEU A 27 -11.54 2.61 -14.55
N THR A 28 -12.40 1.96 -15.32
CA THR A 28 -13.73 2.47 -15.71
C THR A 28 -14.85 2.15 -14.74
N ASP A 29 -14.61 1.28 -13.76
CA ASP A 29 -15.62 0.92 -12.76
C ASP A 29 -15.99 2.14 -11.92
N ARG A 30 -17.26 2.27 -11.60
CA ARG A 30 -17.79 3.48 -10.96
C ARG A 30 -18.70 3.20 -9.76
N GLY A 31 -19.32 2.01 -9.69
CA GLY A 31 -20.45 1.80 -8.81
C GLY A 31 -21.50 2.89 -8.99
N VAL A 32 -22.04 3.42 -7.91
CA VAL A 32 -22.90 4.62 -7.93
C VAL A 32 -22.12 5.94 -8.06
N GLY A 33 -20.84 5.90 -8.47
CA GLY A 33 -19.99 7.08 -8.65
C GLY A 33 -18.82 7.19 -7.68
N GLN A 34 -18.82 6.45 -6.60
CA GLN A 34 -17.84 6.53 -5.50
C GLN A 34 -16.75 5.44 -5.56
N VAL A 35 -16.63 4.70 -6.67
CA VAL A 35 -15.58 3.69 -6.88
C VAL A 35 -14.47 4.25 -7.76
N TYR A 36 -13.23 4.21 -7.28
CA TYR A 36 -12.02 4.69 -7.94
C TYR A 36 -10.96 3.59 -7.96
N ASN A 37 -10.90 2.84 -9.04
CA ASN A 37 -9.89 1.81 -9.28
C ASN A 37 -8.75 2.38 -10.11
N LEU A 38 -7.52 2.21 -9.63
CA LEU A 38 -6.30 2.50 -10.36
C LEU A 38 -5.50 1.20 -10.54
N PRO A 39 -5.76 0.43 -11.60
CA PRO A 39 -4.89 -0.69 -11.96
C PRO A 39 -3.53 -0.14 -12.42
N VAL A 40 -2.46 -0.62 -11.80
CA VAL A 40 -1.09 -0.16 -12.06
C VAL A 40 -0.25 -1.25 -12.71
N GLN A 41 0.78 -0.85 -13.44
CA GLN A 41 1.68 -1.78 -14.11
C GLN A 41 2.68 -2.42 -13.13
N ALA A 42 3.24 -3.56 -13.53
CA ALA A 42 4.40 -4.12 -12.86
C ALA A 42 5.54 -3.10 -12.82
N GLY A 43 6.30 -3.08 -11.71
CA GLY A 43 7.39 -2.14 -11.53
C GLY A 43 7.01 -0.81 -10.87
N LEU A 44 5.72 -0.59 -10.52
CA LEU A 44 5.32 0.59 -9.73
C LEU A 44 6.23 0.73 -8.50
N HIS A 45 6.80 1.92 -8.31
CA HIS A 45 7.76 2.22 -7.26
C HIS A 45 7.30 3.35 -6.32
N ASP A 46 8.13 3.71 -5.34
CA ASP A 46 7.76 4.66 -4.27
C ASP A 46 7.33 6.03 -4.80
N ASP A 47 7.99 6.57 -5.84
CA ASP A 47 7.62 7.88 -6.38
C ASP A 47 6.29 7.86 -7.14
N ASP A 48 5.97 6.75 -7.86
CA ASP A 48 4.64 6.55 -8.43
C ASP A 48 3.58 6.52 -7.32
N MET A 49 3.85 5.78 -6.23
CA MET A 49 2.91 5.69 -5.11
C MET A 49 2.77 7.03 -4.38
N ALA A 50 3.81 7.82 -4.28
CA ALA A 50 3.74 9.18 -3.73
C ALA A 50 2.84 10.08 -4.59
N LEU A 51 2.97 10.03 -5.92
CA LEU A 51 2.07 10.73 -6.83
C LEU A 51 0.62 10.27 -6.64
N ILE A 52 0.37 8.96 -6.58
CA ILE A 52 -0.98 8.42 -6.37
C ILE A 52 -1.55 8.89 -5.04
N ARG A 53 -0.78 8.83 -3.96
CA ARG A 53 -1.19 9.32 -2.65
C ARG A 53 -1.60 10.79 -2.71
N ASP A 54 -0.73 11.65 -3.24
CA ASP A 54 -0.86 13.10 -3.13
C ASP A 54 -1.84 13.68 -4.17
N ALA A 55 -1.90 13.10 -5.38
CA ALA A 55 -2.71 13.61 -6.46
C ALA A 55 -4.06 12.88 -6.65
N LEU A 56 -4.28 11.74 -6.01
CA LEU A 56 -5.53 10.98 -6.12
C LEU A 56 -6.14 10.69 -4.76
N VAL A 57 -5.44 9.93 -3.90
CA VAL A 57 -6.04 9.40 -2.65
C VAL A 57 -6.42 10.53 -1.71
N LEU A 58 -5.48 11.39 -1.35
CA LEU A 58 -5.72 12.47 -0.40
C LEU A 58 -6.79 13.47 -0.88
N PRO A 59 -6.80 13.94 -2.15
CA PRO A 59 -7.87 14.80 -2.64
C PRO A 59 -9.26 14.15 -2.64
N LEU A 60 -9.36 12.86 -3.00
CA LEU A 60 -10.64 12.14 -2.97
C LEU A 60 -11.17 12.00 -1.55
N VAL A 61 -10.32 11.59 -0.60
CA VAL A 61 -10.70 11.42 0.80
C VAL A 61 -11.06 12.77 1.43
N ALA A 62 -10.28 13.82 1.19
CA ALA A 62 -10.56 15.15 1.69
C ALA A 62 -11.89 15.73 1.17
N ASN A 63 -12.22 15.47 -0.11
CA ASN A 63 -13.49 15.90 -0.69
C ASN A 63 -14.68 15.09 -0.14
N PHE A 64 -14.51 13.81 0.08
CA PHE A 64 -15.55 12.92 0.62
C PHE A 64 -15.85 13.20 2.09
N ARG A 65 -14.85 13.62 2.87
CA ARG A 65 -14.94 13.94 4.32
C ARG A 65 -15.50 12.77 5.14
N PRO A 66 -14.84 11.61 5.15
CA PRO A 66 -15.37 10.41 5.80
C PRO A 66 -15.41 10.54 7.32
N ASP A 67 -16.39 9.90 7.97
CA ASP A 67 -16.42 9.70 9.42
C ASP A 67 -15.46 8.59 9.88
N ALA A 68 -15.08 7.70 8.98
CA ALA A 68 -14.13 6.63 9.23
C ALA A 68 -13.35 6.28 7.95
N VAL A 69 -12.07 5.96 8.12
CA VAL A 69 -11.22 5.39 7.06
C VAL A 69 -10.83 3.97 7.42
N VAL A 70 -11.04 3.04 6.50
CA VAL A 70 -10.52 1.67 6.59
C VAL A 70 -9.44 1.52 5.51
N LEU A 71 -8.19 1.38 5.92
CA LEU A 71 -7.07 1.14 5.02
C LEU A 71 -6.71 -0.35 5.06
N GLN A 72 -6.84 -1.03 3.93
CA GLN A 72 -6.28 -2.35 3.73
C GLN A 72 -4.86 -2.20 3.18
N CYS A 73 -3.87 -2.71 3.93
CA CYS A 73 -2.45 -2.46 3.70
C CYS A 73 -1.69 -3.79 3.57
N GLY A 74 -1.90 -4.50 2.47
CA GLY A 74 -1.20 -5.75 2.18
C GLY A 74 0.31 -5.53 1.99
N ALA A 75 1.12 -6.46 2.48
CA ALA A 75 2.57 -6.41 2.38
C ALA A 75 3.10 -7.04 1.07
N ASP A 76 2.21 -7.51 0.20
CA ASP A 76 2.57 -8.16 -1.07
C ASP A 76 2.96 -7.17 -2.19
N ALA A 77 2.82 -5.86 -1.97
CA ALA A 77 3.25 -4.85 -2.94
C ALA A 77 4.75 -4.47 -2.87
N VAL A 78 5.50 -5.00 -1.90
CA VAL A 78 6.94 -4.76 -1.82
C VAL A 78 7.72 -5.67 -2.77
N THR A 79 8.87 -5.20 -3.25
CA THR A 79 9.71 -5.89 -4.25
C THR A 79 10.07 -7.34 -3.86
N GLU A 80 10.21 -7.61 -2.58
CA GLU A 80 10.63 -8.93 -2.08
C GLU A 80 9.50 -9.95 -2.00
N ASP A 81 8.27 -9.54 -2.29
CA ASP A 81 7.14 -10.46 -2.26
C ASP A 81 7.08 -11.33 -3.53
N PRO A 82 6.84 -12.64 -3.39
CA PRO A 82 6.82 -13.53 -4.55
C PRO A 82 5.51 -13.48 -5.35
N GLN A 83 4.45 -12.86 -4.83
CA GLN A 83 3.12 -12.85 -5.46
C GLN A 83 2.84 -11.56 -6.25
N SER A 84 3.70 -10.55 -6.15
CA SER A 84 3.55 -9.27 -6.83
C SER A 84 4.76 -8.98 -7.72
N ARG A 85 4.57 -8.09 -8.69
CA ARG A 85 5.63 -7.49 -9.51
C ARG A 85 5.75 -5.98 -9.25
N LEU A 86 5.08 -5.48 -8.23
CA LEU A 86 5.27 -4.11 -7.78
C LEU A 86 6.63 -3.97 -7.12
N CYS A 87 7.19 -2.78 -7.14
CA CYS A 87 8.54 -2.50 -6.68
C CYS A 87 8.55 -1.48 -5.54
N LEU A 88 7.54 -1.51 -4.66
CA LEU A 88 7.50 -0.62 -3.50
C LEU A 88 8.52 -1.05 -2.44
N SER A 89 9.01 -0.05 -1.71
CA SER A 89 9.59 -0.25 -0.39
C SER A 89 8.51 -0.18 0.69
N ASN A 90 8.82 -0.63 1.89
CA ASN A 90 7.90 -0.47 3.02
C ASN A 90 7.70 1.02 3.42
N ASN A 91 8.58 1.92 3.00
CA ASN A 91 8.41 3.37 3.21
C ASN A 91 7.16 3.92 2.53
N ALA A 92 6.79 3.40 1.34
CA ALA A 92 5.57 3.82 0.64
C ALA A 92 4.31 3.47 1.44
N HIS A 93 4.27 2.28 2.05
CA HIS A 93 3.17 1.87 2.92
C HIS A 93 3.08 2.75 4.18
N TRP A 94 4.22 3.01 4.83
CA TRP A 94 4.24 3.87 6.02
C TRP A 94 3.82 5.30 5.70
N ALA A 95 4.20 5.80 4.52
CA ALA A 95 3.82 7.15 4.08
C ALA A 95 2.30 7.28 3.84
N ILE A 96 1.64 6.27 3.27
CA ILE A 96 0.19 6.30 3.09
C ILE A 96 -0.55 6.15 4.43
N VAL A 97 -0.07 5.27 5.32
CA VAL A 97 -0.61 5.12 6.68
C VAL A 97 -0.54 6.43 7.45
N ALA A 98 0.63 7.10 7.42
CA ALA A 98 0.83 8.40 8.08
C ALA A 98 -0.08 9.50 7.49
N ALA A 99 -0.20 9.55 6.17
CA ALA A 99 -0.99 10.58 5.48
C ALA A 99 -2.49 10.47 5.75
N LEU A 100 -3.00 9.27 6.03
CA LEU A 100 -4.42 9.04 6.29
C LEU A 100 -4.79 9.03 7.78
N ARG A 101 -3.81 8.94 8.69
CA ARG A 101 -4.04 8.71 10.12
C ARG A 101 -4.98 9.72 10.78
N ASP A 102 -4.84 10.99 10.44
CA ASP A 102 -5.57 12.08 11.10
C ASP A 102 -6.64 12.72 10.19
N ILE A 103 -6.99 12.06 9.07
CA ILE A 103 -7.92 12.63 8.08
C ILE A 103 -9.40 12.42 8.44
N ALA A 104 -9.68 11.46 9.31
CA ALA A 104 -11.02 11.14 9.80
C ALA A 104 -11.00 10.87 11.31
N PRO A 105 -12.16 11.03 12.01
CA PRO A 105 -12.26 10.74 13.45
C PRO A 105 -11.95 9.29 13.82
N ARG A 106 -12.13 8.36 12.89
CA ARG A 106 -11.89 6.92 13.09
C ARG A 106 -10.99 6.39 11.99
N TYR A 107 -9.98 5.65 12.37
CA TYR A 107 -9.01 5.05 11.45
C TYR A 107 -8.74 3.60 11.82
N LEU A 108 -8.97 2.69 10.88
CA LEU A 108 -8.70 1.27 11.02
C LEU A 108 -7.73 0.83 9.93
N VAL A 109 -6.62 0.21 10.31
CA VAL A 109 -5.68 -0.38 9.37
C VAL A 109 -5.77 -1.90 9.44
N LEU A 110 -6.02 -2.51 8.30
CA LEU A 110 -6.14 -3.95 8.14
C LEU A 110 -4.94 -4.52 7.41
N GLY A 111 -4.59 -5.76 7.69
CA GLY A 111 -3.66 -6.56 6.91
C GLY A 111 -4.21 -6.89 5.52
N GLY A 112 -3.48 -7.69 4.82
CA GLY A 112 -3.82 -8.19 3.49
C GLY A 112 -2.83 -9.27 3.09
N GLY A 113 -2.47 -9.33 1.81
CA GLY A 113 -1.42 -10.21 1.32
C GLY A 113 -0.06 -9.90 1.94
N GLY A 114 0.86 -10.77 1.68
CA GLY A 114 2.24 -10.72 2.16
C GLY A 114 2.75 -12.15 2.38
N TYR A 115 3.73 -12.55 1.57
CA TYR A 115 4.14 -13.95 1.45
C TYR A 115 5.65 -14.15 1.69
N ASN A 116 6.34 -13.08 2.05
CA ASN A 116 7.71 -13.11 2.54
C ASN A 116 7.70 -12.78 4.04
N PRO A 117 8.04 -13.74 4.93
CA PRO A 117 7.88 -13.56 6.38
C PRO A 117 8.69 -12.38 6.94
N TRP A 118 9.86 -12.10 6.38
CA TRP A 118 10.68 -10.96 6.82
C TRP A 118 10.06 -9.63 6.38
N SER A 119 9.63 -9.52 5.13
CA SER A 119 8.99 -8.29 4.62
C SER A 119 7.70 -7.98 5.37
N VAL A 120 6.87 -9.00 5.63
CA VAL A 120 5.62 -8.86 6.39
C VAL A 120 5.89 -8.35 7.80
N GLY A 121 6.80 -9.01 8.54
CA GLY A 121 7.13 -8.63 9.92
C GLY A 121 7.67 -7.20 10.01
N ARG A 122 8.59 -6.85 9.11
CA ARG A 122 9.20 -5.51 9.07
C ARG A 122 8.19 -4.42 8.68
N LEU A 123 7.39 -4.65 7.63
CA LEU A 123 6.39 -3.70 7.16
C LEU A 123 5.35 -3.41 8.25
N TRP A 124 4.77 -4.46 8.85
CA TRP A 124 3.69 -4.31 9.83
C TRP A 124 4.18 -3.74 11.16
N THR A 125 5.43 -4.03 11.57
CA THR A 125 6.04 -3.37 12.73
C THR A 125 6.17 -1.85 12.48
N GLY A 126 6.57 -1.46 11.28
CA GLY A 126 6.63 -0.04 10.90
C GLY A 126 5.26 0.62 10.80
N VAL A 127 4.24 -0.08 10.28
CA VAL A 127 2.84 0.40 10.31
C VAL A 127 2.39 0.68 11.74
N TRP A 128 2.66 -0.26 12.67
CA TRP A 128 2.37 -0.07 14.08
C TRP A 128 3.10 1.14 14.67
N ALA A 129 4.40 1.30 14.39
CA ALA A 129 5.18 2.44 14.85
C ALA A 129 4.58 3.77 14.35
N VAL A 130 4.23 3.86 13.07
CA VAL A 130 3.59 5.05 12.49
C VAL A 130 2.25 5.37 13.16
N LEU A 131 1.41 4.36 13.42
CA LEU A 131 0.12 4.54 14.09
C LEU A 131 0.29 5.06 15.52
N GLN A 132 1.33 4.62 16.22
CA GLN A 132 1.65 5.08 17.58
C GLN A 132 2.42 6.41 17.61
N GLY A 133 2.83 6.95 16.46
CA GLY A 133 3.74 8.10 16.39
C GLY A 133 5.14 7.81 16.94
N ALA A 134 5.54 6.54 16.98
CA ALA A 134 6.84 6.11 17.43
C ALA A 134 7.90 6.25 16.34
N GLU A 135 9.10 6.59 16.74
CA GLU A 135 10.25 6.63 15.84
C GLU A 135 10.65 5.21 15.40
N ILE A 136 10.94 5.04 14.12
CA ILE A 136 11.50 3.81 13.57
C ILE A 136 13.02 3.93 13.61
N PRO A 137 13.71 3.12 14.44
CA PRO A 137 15.16 3.23 14.58
C PRO A 137 15.88 2.79 13.30
N ASP A 138 17.06 3.38 13.05
CA ASP A 138 17.91 3.01 11.91
C ASP A 138 18.41 1.56 12.02
N ARG A 139 18.61 1.09 13.26
CA ARG A 139 19.00 -0.27 13.54
C ARG A 139 18.09 -0.89 14.61
N LEU A 140 17.66 -2.10 14.36
CA LEU A 140 16.86 -2.88 15.31
C LEU A 140 17.66 -3.22 16.57
N PRO A 141 17.03 -3.22 17.76
CA PRO A 141 17.60 -3.81 18.96
C PRO A 141 17.87 -5.30 18.75
N GLU A 142 18.84 -5.85 19.51
CA GLU A 142 19.30 -7.25 19.35
C GLU A 142 18.15 -8.26 19.42
N ALA A 143 17.24 -8.09 20.37
CA ALA A 143 16.06 -8.96 20.48
C ALA A 143 15.21 -8.99 19.21
N GLY A 144 15.03 -7.86 18.51
CA GLY A 144 14.33 -7.79 17.24
C GLY A 144 15.09 -8.48 16.12
N GLN A 145 16.42 -8.32 16.09
CA GLN A 145 17.28 -9.02 15.14
C GLN A 145 17.23 -10.52 15.35
N ASP A 146 17.23 -11.00 16.60
CA ASP A 146 17.14 -12.43 16.92
C ASP A 146 15.81 -13.04 16.47
N MET A 147 14.71 -12.31 16.66
CA MET A 147 13.39 -12.73 16.14
C MET A 147 13.43 -12.90 14.62
N LEU A 148 14.01 -11.94 13.89
CA LEU A 148 14.10 -12.01 12.43
C LEU A 148 15.05 -13.10 11.95
N ARG A 149 16.14 -13.38 12.68
CA ARG A 149 17.05 -14.52 12.40
C ARG A 149 16.37 -15.88 12.60
N ALA A 150 15.45 -15.95 13.56
CA ALA A 150 14.72 -17.18 13.86
C ALA A 150 13.62 -17.51 12.82
N LEU A 151 13.21 -16.55 11.99
CA LEU A 151 12.24 -16.81 10.93
C LEU A 151 12.80 -17.76 9.88
N THR A 152 11.94 -18.63 9.39
CA THR A 152 12.27 -19.54 8.31
C THR A 152 11.26 -19.38 7.18
N TRP A 153 11.75 -19.55 5.95
CA TRP A 153 10.91 -19.56 4.77
C TRP A 153 11.27 -20.73 3.86
N ALA A 154 10.56 -21.81 4.08
CA ALA A 154 10.67 -23.00 3.26
C ALA A 154 9.64 -22.96 2.13
N THR A 155 10.12 -23.11 0.91
CA THR A 155 9.28 -23.34 -0.27
C THR A 155 9.48 -24.79 -0.74
N PRO A 156 8.57 -25.36 -1.56
CA PRO A 156 8.76 -26.72 -2.09
C PRO A 156 10.09 -26.92 -2.85
N GLN A 157 10.68 -25.84 -3.37
CA GLN A 157 11.91 -25.89 -4.16
C GLN A 157 13.18 -25.68 -3.34
N LYS A 158 13.13 -24.85 -2.31
CA LYS A 158 14.29 -24.52 -1.46
C LYS A 158 13.91 -23.69 -0.22
N THR A 159 14.77 -23.75 0.79
CA THR A 159 14.78 -22.79 1.87
C THR A 159 15.41 -21.48 1.38
N ARG A 160 14.75 -20.36 1.60
CA ARG A 160 15.31 -19.04 1.33
C ARG A 160 15.96 -18.48 2.60
N LEU A 161 17.10 -17.83 2.40
CA LEU A 161 17.78 -17.07 3.45
C LEU A 161 17.41 -15.58 3.32
N PRO A 162 17.30 -14.87 4.44
CA PRO A 162 17.05 -13.43 4.41
C PRO A 162 18.26 -12.67 3.88
N ASP A 163 18.02 -11.53 3.25
CA ASP A 163 19.05 -10.53 3.05
C ASP A 163 19.53 -10.04 4.43
N PRO A 164 20.85 -9.88 4.66
CA PRO A 164 21.38 -9.36 5.91
C PRO A 164 20.75 -8.03 6.36
N HIS A 165 20.37 -7.18 5.42
CA HIS A 165 19.66 -5.94 5.66
C HIS A 165 18.30 -6.16 6.35
N TRP A 166 17.57 -7.22 5.99
CA TRP A 166 16.27 -7.53 6.59
C TRP A 166 16.34 -7.92 8.06
N ILE A 167 17.52 -8.36 8.51
CA ILE A 167 17.74 -8.72 9.93
C ILE A 167 18.01 -7.49 10.78
N THR A 168 18.69 -6.49 10.24
CA THR A 168 19.25 -5.39 11.03
C THR A 168 18.40 -4.13 11.08
N THR A 169 17.47 -3.96 10.11
CA THR A 169 16.64 -2.75 10.02
C THR A 169 15.20 -3.07 9.62
N LEU A 170 14.24 -2.26 10.09
CA LEU A 170 12.88 -2.30 9.57
C LEU A 170 12.80 -1.61 8.20
N ARG A 171 13.51 -0.52 8.02
CA ARG A 171 13.40 0.35 6.85
C ARG A 171 14.11 -0.21 5.65
N ASP A 172 13.40 -0.27 4.51
CA ASP A 172 14.02 -0.55 3.22
C ASP A 172 14.73 0.69 2.68
N ALA A 173 15.68 0.50 1.78
CA ALA A 173 16.15 1.59 0.94
C ALA A 173 14.98 2.12 0.09
N PRO A 174 14.83 3.45 -0.06
CA PRO A 174 13.83 4.02 -0.96
C PRO A 174 14.01 3.54 -2.39
N ARG A 175 12.92 3.29 -3.08
CA ARG A 175 12.87 2.82 -4.46
C ARG A 175 12.18 3.85 -5.34
N GLY A 176 12.95 4.83 -5.77
CA GLY A 176 12.48 5.91 -6.64
C GLY A 176 12.79 5.65 -8.11
N GLY A 177 12.16 6.45 -8.96
CA GLY A 177 12.37 6.43 -10.41
C GLY A 177 11.49 7.43 -11.13
N PRO A 178 11.56 7.51 -12.46
CA PRO A 178 10.69 8.37 -13.25
C PRO A 178 9.24 7.87 -13.15
N ILE A 179 8.32 8.78 -12.84
CA ILE A 179 6.88 8.48 -12.79
C ILE A 179 6.42 7.92 -14.14
N SER A 180 5.78 6.76 -14.12
CA SER A 180 5.26 6.15 -15.34
C SER A 180 4.13 6.98 -15.96
N GLU A 181 4.05 6.99 -17.30
CA GLU A 181 3.00 7.73 -18.00
C GLU A 181 1.63 7.09 -17.74
N GLU A 182 1.57 5.78 -17.59
CA GLU A 182 0.35 5.05 -17.26
C GLU A 182 -0.19 5.47 -15.89
N THR A 183 0.66 5.55 -14.88
CA THR A 183 0.28 6.04 -13.54
C THR A 183 -0.24 7.46 -13.62
N ARG A 184 0.48 8.36 -14.31
CA ARG A 184 0.09 9.76 -14.47
C ARG A 184 -1.25 9.90 -15.17
N SER A 185 -1.44 9.21 -16.28
CA SER A 185 -2.67 9.23 -17.08
C SER A 185 -3.86 8.67 -16.31
N GLY A 186 -3.65 7.57 -15.57
CA GLY A 186 -4.68 6.97 -14.72
C GLY A 186 -5.15 7.91 -13.60
N VAL A 187 -4.21 8.53 -12.88
CA VAL A 187 -4.51 9.53 -11.85
C VAL A 187 -5.29 10.71 -12.45
N GLN A 188 -4.84 11.25 -13.58
CA GLN A 188 -5.54 12.34 -14.25
C GLN A 188 -6.94 11.96 -14.71
N TYR A 189 -7.12 10.76 -15.24
CA TYR A 189 -8.43 10.26 -15.65
C TYR A 189 -9.41 10.20 -14.47
N LEU A 190 -9.00 9.61 -13.35
CA LEU A 190 -9.82 9.49 -12.15
C LEU A 190 -10.15 10.86 -11.54
N MET A 191 -9.18 11.77 -11.49
CA MET A 191 -9.39 13.13 -10.97
C MET A 191 -10.29 13.98 -11.85
N ARG A 192 -10.25 13.84 -13.20
CA ARG A 192 -11.23 14.49 -14.09
C ARG A 192 -12.64 13.96 -13.85
N ARG A 193 -12.78 12.69 -13.53
CA ARG A 193 -14.06 12.08 -13.19
C ARG A 193 -14.61 12.63 -11.88
N ALA A 194 -13.77 12.73 -10.85
CA ALA A 194 -14.16 13.25 -9.54
C ALA A 194 -14.70 14.69 -9.60
N ARG A 195 -14.11 15.56 -10.42
CA ARG A 195 -14.54 16.96 -10.58
C ARG A 195 -15.92 17.14 -11.19
N ARG A 196 -16.52 16.11 -11.75
CA ARG A 196 -17.89 16.16 -12.31
C ARG A 196 -18.98 15.94 -11.26
N TRP A 197 -18.60 15.73 -9.99
CA TRP A 197 -19.52 15.49 -8.89
C TRP A 197 -19.57 16.68 -7.89
N VAL A 198 -18.87 17.77 -8.22
CA VAL A 198 -18.92 19.08 -7.52
C VAL A 198 -19.70 20.11 -8.38
#